data_7ed74157c6aea795dff29ded27414e53
#
_entry.id   7ed74157c6aea795dff29ded27414e53
#
_cell.length_a   1.000
_cell.length_b   1.000
_cell.length_c   1.000
_cell.angle_alpha   90.00
_cell.angle_beta   90.00
_cell.angle_gamma   90.00
#
_symmetry.space_group_name_H-M   'P 1'
#
loop_
_entity.id
_entity.type
_entity.pdbx_description
1 polymer ?
#
loop_
_entity_poly.entity_id
_entity_poly.type
_entity_poly.pdbx_seq_one_letter_code
_entity_poly.pdbx_strand_id
1 'polypeptide(L)'
;MKIKALVMFSCLLFTGLTQAADLAGKWKAIDDKTGYSKADVEISKNPNGTYSGKIYNTRPLPNSPLVGYCHKCKGNLKDAPIAGLKIIDDFKQSPDNPSEYVAGHVLDPLSGNVYSGKIKINPKGNRLTLRGYIGISLLGRSQTWVRIE
;
A
#
# COMPACT_ATOMS: atom_id res chain seq x y z
N MET A 1 57.66 37.85 16.08
CA MET A 1 56.25 37.77 16.43
C MET A 1 55.60 36.75 15.52
N LYS A 2 55.32 35.53 15.96
CA LYS A 2 54.83 34.45 15.13
C LYS A 2 53.30 34.31 15.34
N ILE A 3 52.51 34.69 14.34
CA ILE A 3 51.06 34.57 14.35
C ILE A 3 50.73 33.14 13.91
N LYS A 4 50.20 32.33 14.86
CA LYS A 4 49.66 31.00 14.54
C LYS A 4 48.23 31.16 14.05
N ALA A 5 48.00 30.91 12.75
CA ALA A 5 46.68 30.83 12.18
C ALA A 5 46.00 29.54 12.62
N LEU A 6 44.95 29.67 13.39
CA LEU A 6 44.07 28.54 13.82
C LEU A 6 43.05 28.30 12.71
N VAL A 7 43.26 27.26 11.88
CA VAL A 7 42.31 26.84 10.86
C VAL A 7 41.22 26.04 11.57
N MET A 8 40.04 26.67 11.73
CA MET A 8 38.84 26.04 12.27
C MET A 8 38.20 25.19 11.14
N PHE A 9 38.40 23.87 11.19
CA PHE A 9 37.79 22.91 10.28
C PHE A 9 36.33 22.66 10.71
N SER A 10 35.38 23.38 10.08
CA SER A 10 33.95 23.22 10.32
C SER A 10 33.48 21.92 9.64
N CYS A 11 33.31 20.86 10.41
CA CYS A 11 32.66 19.61 9.95
C CYS A 11 31.16 19.87 9.78
N LEU A 12 30.71 20.12 8.54
CA LEU A 12 29.30 20.09 8.16
C LEU A 12 28.81 18.65 8.24
N LEU A 13 28.12 18.30 9.31
CA LEU A 13 27.37 17.06 9.41
C LEU A 13 26.15 17.14 8.49
N PHE A 14 26.24 16.58 7.30
CA PHE A 14 25.09 16.28 6.46
C PHE A 14 24.28 15.19 7.12
N THR A 15 23.28 15.55 7.92
CA THR A 15 22.23 14.62 8.37
C THR A 15 21.35 14.32 7.15
N GLY A 16 21.65 13.22 6.46
CA GLY A 16 20.80 12.69 5.42
C GLY A 16 19.43 12.33 6.03
N LEU A 17 18.40 13.11 5.73
CA LEU A 17 17.02 12.77 6.02
C LEU A 17 16.68 11.53 5.19
N THR A 18 16.71 10.35 5.80
CA THR A 18 16.15 9.14 5.20
C THR A 18 14.64 9.31 5.16
N GLN A 19 14.13 9.79 4.05
CA GLN A 19 12.70 9.87 3.82
C GLN A 19 12.15 8.44 3.67
N ALA A 20 11.24 8.06 4.56
CA ALA A 20 10.52 6.80 4.42
C ALA A 20 9.76 6.81 3.08
N ALA A 21 9.75 5.68 2.37
CA ALA A 21 9.05 5.57 1.11
C ALA A 21 7.54 5.79 1.32
N ASP A 22 6.96 6.69 0.53
CA ASP A 22 5.53 7.00 0.58
C ASP A 22 4.70 5.81 0.08
N LEU A 23 3.51 5.60 0.66
CA LEU A 23 2.55 4.60 0.22
C LEU A 23 1.90 4.97 -1.12
N ALA A 24 1.78 6.27 -1.41
CA ALA A 24 1.22 6.73 -2.67
C ALA A 24 2.04 6.22 -3.87
N GLY A 25 1.35 5.86 -4.94
CA GLY A 25 1.95 5.35 -6.17
C GLY A 25 1.16 4.20 -6.78
N LYS A 26 1.73 3.61 -7.82
CA LYS A 26 1.12 2.48 -8.55
C LYS A 26 1.73 1.16 -8.13
N TRP A 27 0.89 0.22 -7.83
CA TRP A 27 1.25 -1.06 -7.25
C TRP A 27 0.63 -2.22 -8.03
N LYS A 28 1.43 -3.23 -8.29
CA LYS A 28 1.00 -4.50 -8.88
C LYS A 28 0.65 -5.49 -7.77
N ALA A 29 -0.64 -5.82 -7.64
CA ALA A 29 -1.11 -6.80 -6.68
C ALA A 29 -0.77 -8.22 -7.17
N ILE A 30 -0.01 -8.95 -6.38
CA ILE A 30 0.37 -10.33 -6.68
C ILE A 30 -0.56 -11.26 -5.92
N ASP A 31 -1.12 -12.22 -6.63
CA ASP A 31 -1.91 -13.28 -6.02
C ASP A 31 -1.00 -14.24 -5.25
N ASP A 32 -1.25 -14.41 -3.96
CA ASP A 32 -0.39 -15.18 -3.06
C ASP A 32 -0.46 -16.71 -3.26
N LYS A 33 -1.46 -17.20 -3.98
CA LYS A 33 -1.60 -18.62 -4.33
C LYS A 33 -0.88 -18.99 -5.61
N THR A 34 -0.96 -18.10 -6.60
CA THR A 34 -0.47 -18.40 -7.95
C THR A 34 0.81 -17.66 -8.30
N GLY A 35 1.17 -16.59 -7.58
CA GLY A 35 2.28 -15.70 -7.89
C GLY A 35 2.05 -14.77 -9.08
N TYR A 36 0.88 -14.84 -9.73
CA TYR A 36 0.54 -13.98 -10.86
C TYR A 36 -0.01 -12.62 -10.41
N SER A 37 0.20 -11.60 -11.23
CA SER A 37 -0.43 -10.30 -11.04
C SER A 37 -1.89 -10.34 -11.45
N LYS A 38 -2.79 -10.05 -10.51
CA LYS A 38 -4.25 -10.01 -10.75
C LYS A 38 -4.80 -8.62 -11.00
N ALA A 39 -4.16 -7.59 -10.47
CA ALA A 39 -4.62 -6.21 -10.61
C ALA A 39 -3.47 -5.21 -10.41
N ASP A 40 -3.64 -4.02 -10.98
CA ASP A 40 -2.84 -2.86 -10.64
C ASP A 40 -3.72 -1.87 -9.87
N VAL A 41 -3.17 -1.32 -8.80
CA VAL A 41 -3.84 -0.45 -7.85
C VAL A 41 -3.07 0.86 -7.75
N GLU A 42 -3.76 1.97 -7.90
CA GLU A 42 -3.21 3.29 -7.65
C GLU A 42 -3.64 3.75 -6.26
N ILE A 43 -2.65 4.00 -5.39
CA ILE A 43 -2.85 4.52 -4.04
C ILE A 43 -2.51 6.00 -4.02
N SER A 44 -3.40 6.81 -3.46
CA SER A 44 -3.26 8.25 -3.34
C SER A 44 -3.45 8.69 -1.88
N LYS A 45 -2.76 9.77 -1.52
CA LYS A 45 -2.96 10.44 -0.24
C LYS A 45 -4.18 11.37 -0.33
N ASN A 46 -5.10 11.24 0.61
CA ASN A 46 -6.28 12.08 0.72
C ASN A 46 -5.96 13.43 1.40
N PRO A 47 -6.80 14.46 1.22
CA PRO A 47 -6.59 15.75 1.87
C PRO A 47 -6.57 15.68 3.41
N ASN A 48 -7.24 14.70 4.02
CA ASN A 48 -7.24 14.43 5.46
C ASN A 48 -5.99 13.68 5.95
N GLY A 49 -5.01 13.41 5.07
CA GLY A 49 -3.77 12.72 5.40
C GLY A 49 -3.84 11.18 5.38
N THR A 50 -5.02 10.59 5.14
CA THR A 50 -5.18 9.14 4.97
C THR A 50 -4.85 8.70 3.54
N TYR A 51 -4.79 7.40 3.30
CA TYR A 51 -4.52 6.83 1.99
C TYR A 51 -5.67 5.96 1.52
N SER A 52 -6.02 6.09 0.24
CA SER A 52 -7.02 5.26 -0.44
C SER A 52 -6.46 4.74 -1.76
N GLY A 53 -6.95 3.58 -2.21
CA GLY A 53 -6.48 2.96 -3.43
C GLY A 53 -7.60 2.38 -4.28
N LYS A 54 -7.49 2.58 -5.61
CA LYS A 54 -8.44 2.09 -6.61
C LYS A 54 -7.76 1.15 -7.59
N ILE A 55 -8.46 0.10 -7.99
CA ILE A 55 -8.03 -0.75 -9.10
C ILE A 55 -8.17 0.05 -10.40
N TYR A 56 -7.10 0.15 -11.18
CA TYR A 56 -7.16 0.78 -12.50
C TYR A 56 -6.92 -0.20 -13.65
N ASN A 57 -6.40 -1.41 -13.36
CA ASN A 57 -6.22 -2.46 -14.34
C ASN A 57 -6.40 -3.84 -13.70
N THR A 58 -6.98 -4.78 -14.45
CA THR A 58 -7.20 -6.17 -14.01
C THR A 58 -6.65 -7.13 -15.05
N ARG A 59 -6.23 -8.31 -14.58
CA ARG A 59 -5.72 -9.39 -15.43
C ARG A 59 -6.39 -10.71 -15.08
N PRO A 60 -6.71 -11.56 -16.07
CA PRO A 60 -7.16 -12.91 -15.78
C PRO A 60 -6.02 -13.71 -15.14
N LEU A 61 -6.35 -14.51 -14.13
CA LEU A 61 -5.43 -15.51 -13.61
C LEU A 61 -5.50 -16.78 -14.48
N PRO A 62 -4.44 -17.60 -14.49
CA PRO A 62 -4.49 -18.89 -15.17
C PRO A 62 -5.68 -19.72 -14.67
N ASN A 63 -6.47 -20.26 -15.59
CA ASN A 63 -7.66 -21.08 -15.31
C ASN A 63 -8.77 -20.36 -14.51
N SER A 64 -8.76 -19.03 -14.50
CA SER A 64 -9.79 -18.21 -13.85
C SER A 64 -10.25 -17.11 -14.78
N PRO A 65 -11.56 -16.96 -14.99
CA PRO A 65 -12.08 -15.89 -15.84
C PRO A 65 -11.79 -14.52 -15.22
N LEU A 66 -11.69 -13.50 -16.08
CA LEU A 66 -11.60 -12.12 -15.63
C LEU A 66 -12.94 -11.73 -14.96
N VAL A 67 -12.86 -11.30 -13.70
CA VAL A 67 -14.03 -10.78 -12.99
C VAL A 67 -14.16 -9.30 -13.29
N GLY A 68 -15.19 -8.91 -14.02
CA GLY A 68 -15.43 -7.53 -14.42
C GLY A 68 -16.20 -6.70 -13.41
N TYR A 69 -17.00 -7.35 -12.55
CA TYR A 69 -17.92 -6.71 -11.61
C TYR A 69 -17.86 -7.33 -10.23
N CYS A 70 -18.12 -6.53 -9.19
CA CYS A 70 -18.18 -7.00 -7.80
C CYS A 70 -19.56 -7.57 -7.46
N HIS A 71 -19.89 -8.76 -7.93
CA HIS A 71 -21.21 -9.38 -7.72
C HIS A 71 -21.54 -9.66 -6.25
N LYS A 72 -20.54 -9.86 -5.41
CA LYS A 72 -20.70 -10.16 -3.97
C LYS A 72 -20.57 -8.95 -3.07
N CYS A 73 -20.24 -7.78 -3.61
CA CYS A 73 -20.22 -6.54 -2.85
C CYS A 73 -21.63 -6.20 -2.33
N LYS A 74 -21.67 -5.40 -1.27
CA LYS A 74 -22.92 -5.02 -0.60
C LYS A 74 -23.28 -3.56 -0.93
N GLY A 75 -24.56 -3.23 -0.73
CA GLY A 75 -25.07 -1.87 -0.91
C GLY A 75 -24.85 -1.35 -2.33
N ASN A 76 -24.46 -0.09 -2.44
CA ASN A 76 -24.18 0.60 -3.72
C ASN A 76 -22.94 0.10 -4.46
N LEU A 77 -22.15 -0.79 -3.87
CA LEU A 77 -21.02 -1.43 -4.56
C LEU A 77 -21.39 -2.78 -5.18
N LYS A 78 -22.63 -3.27 -4.98
CA LYS A 78 -23.10 -4.48 -5.63
C LYS A 78 -23.10 -4.27 -7.14
N ASP A 79 -22.50 -5.22 -7.86
CA ASP A 79 -22.33 -5.18 -9.32
C ASP A 79 -21.56 -3.93 -9.84
N ALA A 80 -20.82 -3.23 -8.96
CA ALA A 80 -19.94 -2.17 -9.40
C ALA A 80 -18.79 -2.72 -10.25
N PRO A 81 -18.34 -1.99 -11.30
CA PRO A 81 -17.17 -2.38 -12.08
C PRO A 81 -15.94 -2.52 -11.19
N ILE A 82 -15.14 -3.56 -11.41
CA ILE A 82 -13.86 -3.76 -10.71
C ILE A 82 -12.86 -2.66 -11.09
N ALA A 83 -12.82 -2.26 -12.35
CA ALA A 83 -12.04 -1.11 -12.78
C ALA A 83 -12.60 0.18 -12.15
N GLY A 84 -11.78 0.91 -11.43
CA GLY A 84 -12.17 2.09 -10.66
C GLY A 84 -12.66 1.80 -9.23
N LEU A 85 -12.84 0.54 -8.85
CA LEU A 85 -13.31 0.16 -7.53
C LEU A 85 -12.27 0.51 -6.46
N LYS A 86 -12.69 1.26 -5.43
CA LYS A 86 -11.88 1.54 -4.27
C LYS A 86 -11.79 0.29 -3.39
N ILE A 87 -10.59 -0.26 -3.24
CA ILE A 87 -10.34 -1.49 -2.46
C ILE A 87 -9.45 -1.25 -1.23
N ILE A 88 -8.75 -0.13 -1.19
CA ILE A 88 -7.95 0.34 -0.05
C ILE A 88 -8.59 1.63 0.44
N ASP A 89 -8.87 1.73 1.73
CA ASP A 89 -9.49 2.94 2.29
C ASP A 89 -8.99 3.26 3.69
N ASP A 90 -8.86 4.56 3.95
CA ASP A 90 -8.62 5.19 5.25
C ASP A 90 -7.36 4.73 6.01
N PHE A 91 -6.32 4.25 5.30
CA PHE A 91 -5.05 3.91 5.94
C PHE A 91 -4.33 5.15 6.45
N LYS A 92 -3.80 5.08 7.67
CA LYS A 92 -3.03 6.14 8.33
C LYS A 92 -1.59 5.67 8.53
N GLN A 93 -0.62 6.54 8.26
CA GLN A 93 0.76 6.24 8.61
C GLN A 93 0.90 6.08 10.12
N SER A 94 1.57 5.03 10.57
CA SER A 94 1.81 4.79 11.99
C SER A 94 2.75 5.86 12.55
N PRO A 95 2.45 6.46 13.71
CA PRO A 95 3.35 7.41 14.36
C PRO A 95 4.63 6.74 14.87
N ASP A 96 4.57 5.45 15.20
CA ASP A 96 5.70 4.73 15.78
C ASP A 96 6.63 4.13 14.70
N ASN A 97 6.10 3.89 13.49
CA ASN A 97 6.87 3.30 12.39
C ASN A 97 6.45 3.90 11.05
N PRO A 98 7.25 4.78 10.46
CA PRO A 98 6.91 5.46 9.20
C PRO A 98 6.79 4.53 7.99
N SER A 99 7.26 3.28 8.09
CA SER A 99 7.09 2.27 7.05
C SER A 99 5.78 1.49 7.16
N GLU A 100 4.97 1.75 8.21
CA GLU A 100 3.70 1.05 8.45
C GLU A 100 2.51 2.00 8.31
N TYR A 101 1.41 1.44 7.80
CA TYR A 101 0.12 2.11 7.65
C TYR A 101 -0.95 1.22 8.26
N VAL A 102 -1.79 1.80 9.10
CA VAL A 102 -2.72 1.10 10.00
C VAL A 102 -4.12 1.69 9.96
N ALA A 103 -5.04 1.03 10.67
CA ALA A 103 -6.43 1.45 10.86
C ALA A 103 -7.23 1.63 9.56
N GLY A 104 -6.76 1.03 8.46
CA GLY A 104 -7.44 1.08 7.19
C GLY A 104 -8.32 -0.15 6.93
N HIS A 105 -9.04 -0.10 5.82
CA HIS A 105 -9.95 -1.14 5.35
C HIS A 105 -9.55 -1.64 3.97
N VAL A 106 -9.78 -2.94 3.74
CA VAL A 106 -9.51 -3.62 2.47
C VAL A 106 -10.77 -4.32 2.00
N LEU A 107 -11.27 -3.94 0.84
CA LEU A 107 -12.35 -4.66 0.15
C LEU A 107 -11.75 -5.75 -0.72
N ASP A 108 -12.20 -6.99 -0.53
CA ASP A 108 -11.94 -8.08 -1.47
C ASP A 108 -13.10 -8.16 -2.47
N PRO A 109 -12.90 -7.78 -3.74
CA PRO A 109 -13.98 -7.76 -4.73
C PRO A 109 -14.49 -9.15 -5.13
N LEU A 110 -13.74 -10.22 -4.84
CA LEU A 110 -14.16 -11.59 -5.17
C LEU A 110 -15.14 -12.14 -4.13
N SER A 111 -14.95 -11.81 -2.85
CA SER A 111 -15.84 -12.23 -1.77
C SER A 111 -16.86 -11.15 -1.37
N GLY A 112 -16.62 -9.89 -1.72
CA GLY A 112 -17.41 -8.74 -1.27
C GLY A 112 -17.19 -8.38 0.21
N ASN A 113 -16.23 -9.02 0.87
CA ASN A 113 -15.93 -8.76 2.27
C ASN A 113 -14.98 -7.57 2.44
N VAL A 114 -15.20 -6.86 3.54
CA VAL A 114 -14.31 -5.78 3.98
C VAL A 114 -13.55 -6.25 5.21
N TYR A 115 -12.24 -6.10 5.18
CA TYR A 115 -11.31 -6.49 6.24
C TYR A 115 -10.67 -5.26 6.86
N SER A 116 -10.30 -5.36 8.13
CA SER A 116 -9.32 -4.42 8.70
C SER A 116 -7.97 -4.67 8.05
N GLY A 117 -7.18 -3.61 7.85
CA GLY A 117 -5.93 -3.70 7.11
C GLY A 117 -4.74 -3.10 7.83
N LYS A 118 -3.57 -3.68 7.54
CA LYS A 118 -2.26 -3.15 7.86
C LYS A 118 -1.35 -3.27 6.63
N ILE A 119 -0.62 -2.21 6.32
CA ILE A 119 0.36 -2.19 5.23
C ILE A 119 1.74 -1.92 5.80
N LYS A 120 2.74 -2.60 5.27
CA LYS A 120 4.15 -2.35 5.56
C LYS A 120 4.93 -2.24 4.26
N ILE A 121 5.69 -1.15 4.10
CA ILE A 121 6.58 -0.92 2.96
C ILE A 121 7.99 -1.38 3.34
N ASN A 122 8.69 -2.05 2.42
CA ASN A 122 10.09 -2.42 2.64
C ASN A 122 11.02 -1.19 2.55
N PRO A 123 12.25 -1.25 3.11
CA PRO A 123 13.17 -0.12 3.13
C PRO A 123 13.52 0.45 1.74
N LYS A 124 13.47 -0.38 0.69
CA LYS A 124 13.71 0.05 -0.70
C LYS A 124 12.51 0.77 -1.33
N GLY A 125 11.33 0.76 -0.69
CA GLY A 125 10.11 1.39 -1.20
C GLY A 125 9.48 0.70 -2.41
N ASN A 126 10.00 -0.44 -2.85
CA ASN A 126 9.55 -1.13 -4.07
C ASN A 126 8.61 -2.31 -3.82
N ARG A 127 8.36 -2.66 -2.56
CA ARG A 127 7.42 -3.71 -2.16
C ARG A 127 6.63 -3.27 -0.94
N LEU A 128 5.36 -3.63 -0.93
CA LEU A 128 4.54 -3.55 0.27
C LEU A 128 3.95 -4.93 0.60
N THR A 129 3.70 -5.16 1.87
CA THR A 129 2.90 -6.26 2.37
C THR A 129 1.58 -5.70 2.89
N LEU A 130 0.48 -6.12 2.29
CA LEU A 130 -0.87 -5.81 2.73
C LEU A 130 -1.40 -6.99 3.52
N ARG A 131 -1.79 -6.78 4.78
CA ARG A 131 -2.41 -7.78 5.63
C ARG A 131 -3.85 -7.40 5.91
N GLY A 132 -4.79 -8.22 5.45
CA GLY A 132 -6.21 -8.12 5.79
C GLY A 132 -6.58 -9.12 6.89
N TYR A 133 -7.42 -8.70 7.84
CA TYR A 133 -7.85 -9.54 8.96
C TYR A 133 -9.24 -9.17 9.47
N ILE A 134 -9.85 -10.09 10.19
CA ILE A 134 -11.10 -9.90 10.95
C ILE A 134 -10.76 -10.07 12.43
N GLY A 135 -11.12 -9.10 13.26
CA GLY A 135 -10.80 -9.12 14.69
C GLY A 135 -9.34 -8.80 14.95
N ILE A 136 -8.47 -9.80 15.13
CA ILE A 136 -7.05 -9.64 15.45
C ILE A 136 -6.15 -9.90 14.23
N SER A 137 -5.09 -9.10 14.08
CA SER A 137 -4.16 -9.19 12.95
C SER A 137 -3.45 -10.55 12.83
N LEU A 138 -3.32 -11.30 13.93
CA LEU A 138 -2.67 -12.61 13.94
C LEU A 138 -3.36 -13.63 13.01
N LEU A 139 -4.68 -13.57 12.88
CA LEU A 139 -5.50 -14.47 12.05
C LEU A 139 -5.70 -13.97 10.62
N GLY A 140 -4.97 -12.96 10.21
CA GLY A 140 -5.09 -12.34 8.90
C GLY A 140 -4.33 -13.08 7.80
N ARG A 141 -4.57 -12.62 6.56
CA ARG A 141 -3.90 -13.07 5.34
C ARG A 141 -3.09 -11.93 4.75
N SER A 142 -1.90 -12.23 4.27
CA SER A 142 -0.99 -11.25 3.69
C SER A 142 -0.84 -11.45 2.18
N GLN A 143 -0.73 -10.33 1.46
CA GLN A 143 -0.37 -10.28 0.05
C GLN A 143 0.83 -9.35 -0.13
N THR A 144 1.70 -9.67 -1.07
CA THR A 144 2.80 -8.81 -1.45
C THR A 144 2.47 -8.08 -2.74
N TRP A 145 2.62 -6.76 -2.75
CA TRP A 145 2.48 -5.94 -3.93
C TRP A 145 3.83 -5.34 -4.31
N VAL A 146 4.04 -5.17 -5.60
CA VAL A 146 5.29 -4.63 -6.16
C VAL A 146 5.00 -3.26 -6.77
N ARG A 147 5.84 -2.27 -6.46
CA ARG A 147 5.71 -0.92 -7.04
C ARG A 147 5.98 -0.97 -8.54
N ILE A 148 5.12 -0.31 -9.29
CA ILE A 148 5.28 -0.12 -10.74
C ILE A 148 6.02 1.20 -11.00
N GLU A 149 5.58 2.25 -10.30
CA GLU A 149 6.12 3.62 -10.36
C GLU A 149 5.95 4.31 -9.00
#